data_543115652c8d695808bd41f286560ea5
#
_entry.id   543115652c8d695808bd41f286560ea5
#
_cell.length_a   1.000
_cell.length_b   1.000
_cell.length_c   1.000
_cell.angle_alpha   90.00
_cell.angle_beta   90.00
_cell.angle_gamma   90.00
#
_symmetry.space_group_name_H-M   'P 1'
#
loop_
_entity.id
_entity.type
_entity.pdbx_description
1 polymer ?
#
loop_
_entity_poly.entity_id
_entity_poly.type
_entity_poly.pdbx_seq_one_letter_code
_entity_poly.pdbx_strand_id
1 'polypeptide(L)'
;RIFVERENARIMPEESITMQSLLTVGTSAGGRQPKAIIAINRETGEIRSGQIAALEGYDYYLLKFGNSEYCSAELEMTYYKLATMAGINMMPSMLYSVDGNNHFLTRRFDRNGGKKIHTQTLAAIYPDAESYEQLISVCRKLRLPDADCQEVFRCVAGMGYQGLSSGGD
;
A
#
# COMPACT_ATOMS: atom_id res chain seq x y z
N ARG A 1 7.28 -14.14 -22.56
CA ARG A 1 6.45 -13.29 -23.45
C ARG A 1 5.56 -12.36 -22.66
N ILE A 2 4.79 -12.84 -21.69
CA ILE A 2 3.87 -12.03 -20.86
C ILE A 2 4.61 -10.94 -20.02
N PHE A 3 5.82 -11.18 -19.55
CA PHE A 3 6.60 -10.20 -18.78
C PHE A 3 7.07 -9.03 -19.64
N VAL A 4 7.54 -9.28 -20.84
CA VAL A 4 8.05 -8.24 -21.78
C VAL A 4 6.90 -7.34 -22.26
N GLU A 5 5.71 -7.90 -22.47
CA GLU A 5 4.54 -7.12 -22.87
C GLU A 5 4.06 -6.16 -21.78
N ARG A 6 4.18 -6.56 -20.49
CA ARG A 6 3.82 -5.71 -19.34
C ARG A 6 4.81 -4.56 -19.08
N GLU A 7 6.09 -4.75 -19.36
CA GLU A 7 7.08 -3.67 -19.21
C GLU A 7 6.83 -2.50 -20.17
N ASN A 8 6.26 -2.77 -21.33
CA ASN A 8 5.92 -1.77 -22.34
C ASN A 8 4.48 -1.24 -22.21
N ALA A 9 3.63 -1.89 -21.40
CA ALA A 9 2.26 -1.46 -21.21
C ALA A 9 2.24 -0.14 -20.44
N ARG A 10 1.48 0.83 -20.98
CA ARG A 10 1.28 2.16 -20.39
C ARG A 10 -0.13 2.65 -20.69
N ILE A 11 -0.64 3.52 -19.86
CA ILE A 11 -1.90 4.23 -20.08
C ILE A 11 -1.55 5.70 -20.17
N MET A 12 -1.87 6.31 -21.30
CA MET A 12 -1.65 7.72 -21.54
C MET A 12 -2.76 8.56 -20.88
N PRO A 13 -2.48 9.85 -20.51
CA PRO A 13 -3.47 10.69 -19.84
C PRO A 13 -4.76 10.91 -20.65
N GLU A 14 -4.66 10.85 -21.96
CA GLU A 14 -5.79 11.03 -22.88
C GLU A 14 -6.63 9.75 -23.05
N GLU A 15 -6.12 8.60 -22.60
CA GLU A 15 -6.82 7.32 -22.70
C GLU A 15 -7.82 7.17 -21.55
N SER A 16 -8.97 6.58 -21.86
CA SER A 16 -9.92 6.21 -20.80
C SER A 16 -9.30 5.15 -19.90
N ILE A 17 -9.10 5.51 -18.64
CA ILE A 17 -8.58 4.59 -17.63
C ILE A 17 -9.72 3.65 -17.24
N THR A 18 -9.55 2.37 -17.50
CA THR A 18 -10.49 1.32 -17.11
C THR A 18 -9.85 0.37 -16.10
N MET A 19 -10.68 -0.34 -15.35
CA MET A 19 -10.22 -1.39 -14.43
C MET A 19 -9.38 -2.43 -15.18
N GLN A 20 -9.78 -2.81 -16.40
CA GLN A 20 -9.05 -3.76 -17.22
C GLN A 20 -7.67 -3.24 -17.63
N SER A 21 -7.55 -1.95 -18.00
CA SER A 21 -6.27 -1.34 -18.35
C SER A 21 -5.32 -1.30 -17.13
N LEU A 22 -5.84 -0.99 -15.95
CA LEU A 22 -5.06 -1.00 -14.70
C LEU A 22 -4.58 -2.41 -14.32
N LEU A 23 -5.41 -3.44 -14.52
CA LEU A 23 -5.03 -4.84 -14.30
C LEU A 23 -3.97 -5.30 -15.31
N THR A 24 -4.01 -4.79 -16.51
CA THR A 24 -3.05 -5.12 -17.58
C THR A 24 -1.68 -4.51 -17.29
N VAL A 25 -1.65 -3.22 -16.91
CA VAL A 25 -0.42 -2.50 -16.57
C VAL A 25 0.11 -2.90 -15.20
N GLY A 26 -0.79 -3.00 -14.22
CA GLY A 26 -0.43 -3.33 -12.86
C GLY A 26 -0.12 -4.81 -12.67
N THR A 27 0.93 -5.10 -11.91
CA THR A 27 1.21 -6.48 -11.48
C THR A 27 0.44 -6.79 -10.21
N SER A 28 -0.18 -7.98 -10.19
CA SER A 28 -0.83 -8.49 -8.98
C SER A 28 0.20 -8.62 -7.85
N ALA A 29 -0.06 -7.97 -6.73
CA ALA A 29 0.61 -8.26 -5.47
C ALA A 29 -0.25 -9.29 -4.72
N GLY A 30 0.35 -10.36 -4.19
CA GLY A 30 -0.35 -11.46 -3.52
C GLY A 30 -1.37 -11.01 -2.45
N GLY A 31 -2.26 -11.92 -2.04
CA GLY A 31 -3.30 -11.69 -1.03
C GLY A 31 -4.71 -11.82 -1.61
N ARG A 32 -5.72 -11.89 -0.73
CA ARG A 32 -7.12 -12.19 -1.09
C ARG A 32 -7.78 -11.12 -1.95
N GLN A 33 -7.49 -9.84 -1.68
CA GLN A 33 -8.11 -8.71 -2.40
C GLN A 33 -7.32 -8.40 -3.67
N PRO A 34 -7.99 -8.24 -4.82
CA PRO A 34 -7.35 -7.80 -6.07
C PRO A 34 -6.64 -6.47 -5.87
N LYS A 35 -5.40 -6.40 -6.34
CA LYS A 35 -4.57 -5.20 -6.24
C LYS A 35 -3.58 -5.11 -7.38
N ALA A 36 -3.19 -3.89 -7.72
CA ALA A 36 -2.20 -3.60 -8.75
C ALA A 36 -1.09 -2.72 -8.19
N ILE A 37 0.14 -2.97 -8.65
CA ILE A 37 1.29 -2.11 -8.38
C ILE A 37 1.50 -1.24 -9.62
N ILE A 38 1.31 0.06 -9.47
CA ILE A 38 1.39 1.03 -10.56
C ILE A 38 2.40 2.14 -10.23
N ALA A 39 2.90 2.78 -11.27
CA ALA A 39 3.69 4.01 -11.19
C ALA A 39 2.97 5.09 -11.99
N ILE A 40 2.82 6.26 -11.41
CA ILE A 40 2.12 7.41 -12.01
C ILE A 40 3.13 8.54 -12.16
N ASN A 41 3.26 9.07 -13.38
CA ASN A 41 4.09 10.24 -13.65
C ASN A 41 3.44 11.48 -13.03
N ARG A 42 4.24 12.24 -12.26
CA ARG A 42 3.75 13.42 -11.53
C ARG A 42 3.30 14.58 -12.43
N GLU A 43 3.91 14.69 -13.60
CA GLU A 43 3.65 15.81 -14.51
C GLU A 43 2.60 15.46 -15.56
N THR A 44 2.71 14.27 -16.15
CA THR A 44 1.85 13.87 -17.26
C THR A 44 0.64 13.03 -16.83
N GLY A 45 0.67 12.38 -15.67
CA GLY A 45 -0.35 11.43 -15.27
C GLY A 45 -0.26 10.05 -15.94
N GLU A 46 0.74 9.83 -16.80
CA GLU A 46 0.98 8.54 -17.45
C GLU A 46 1.11 7.43 -16.41
N ILE A 47 0.41 6.30 -16.62
CA ILE A 47 0.44 5.16 -15.72
C ILE A 47 1.26 4.03 -16.36
N ARG A 48 2.19 3.48 -15.60
CA ARG A 48 3.02 2.35 -15.98
C ARG A 48 3.03 1.27 -14.91
N SER A 49 3.61 0.13 -15.22
CA SER A 49 3.83 -0.92 -14.22
C SER A 49 4.74 -0.43 -13.10
N GLY A 50 4.28 -0.55 -11.86
CA GLY A 50 5.07 -0.21 -10.67
C GLY A 50 6.18 -1.22 -10.32
N GLN A 51 6.35 -2.27 -11.13
CA GLN A 51 7.49 -3.20 -11.05
C GLN A 51 8.74 -2.64 -11.75
N ILE A 52 8.57 -1.75 -12.72
CA ILE A 52 9.69 -1.12 -13.40
C ILE A 52 10.44 -0.25 -12.37
N ALA A 53 11.74 -0.48 -12.25
CA ALA A 53 12.58 0.28 -11.35
C ALA A 53 13.05 1.59 -12.00
N ALA A 54 13.33 2.59 -11.15
CA ALA A 54 14.02 3.81 -11.52
C ALA A 54 13.35 4.63 -12.65
N LEU A 55 12.01 4.64 -12.71
CA LEU A 55 11.30 5.59 -13.56
C LEU A 55 11.45 7.00 -12.99
N GLU A 56 12.11 7.86 -13.74
CA GLU A 56 12.28 9.27 -13.35
C GLU A 56 10.95 10.01 -13.48
N GLY A 57 10.63 10.85 -12.50
CA GLY A 57 9.39 11.62 -12.48
C GLY A 57 8.14 10.83 -12.03
N TYR A 58 8.28 9.56 -11.66
CA TYR A 58 7.13 8.74 -11.23
C TYR A 58 7.09 8.54 -9.73
N ASP A 59 5.85 8.53 -9.20
CA ASP A 59 5.53 8.03 -7.88
C ASP A 59 4.92 6.64 -7.97
N TYR A 60 5.22 5.79 -6.98
CA TYR A 60 4.83 4.39 -6.96
C TYR A 60 3.71 4.15 -5.97
N TYR A 61 2.71 3.40 -6.40
CA TYR A 61 1.49 3.16 -5.64
C TYR A 61 1.11 1.68 -5.61
N LEU A 62 0.42 1.32 -4.54
CA LEU A 62 -0.40 0.13 -4.44
C LEU A 62 -1.85 0.54 -4.59
N LEU A 63 -2.52 0.03 -5.60
CA LEU A 63 -3.94 0.20 -5.86
C LEU A 63 -4.68 -1.04 -5.38
N LYS A 64 -5.57 -0.92 -4.42
CA LYS A 64 -6.51 -1.97 -4.00
C LYS A 64 -7.85 -1.71 -4.67
N PHE A 65 -8.32 -2.69 -5.44
CA PHE A 65 -9.60 -2.57 -6.14
C PHE A 65 -10.75 -2.61 -5.13
N GLY A 66 -11.56 -1.55 -5.13
CA GLY A 66 -12.72 -1.46 -4.28
C GLY A 66 -13.85 -2.36 -4.77
N ASN A 67 -14.64 -2.84 -3.84
CA ASN A 67 -15.91 -3.49 -4.08
C ASN A 67 -17.01 -2.53 -3.62
N SER A 68 -17.84 -2.07 -4.55
CA SER A 68 -18.91 -1.09 -4.29
C SER A 68 -20.02 -1.66 -3.39
N GLU A 69 -20.26 -2.97 -3.43
CA GLU A 69 -21.24 -3.64 -2.59
C GLU A 69 -20.89 -3.52 -1.08
N TYR A 70 -19.60 -3.57 -0.76
CA TYR A 70 -19.11 -3.50 0.62
C TYR A 70 -18.42 -2.16 0.94
N CYS A 71 -18.45 -1.19 0.04
CA CYS A 71 -17.75 0.09 0.19
C CYS A 71 -16.29 -0.06 0.68
N SER A 72 -15.60 -1.09 0.15
CA SER A 72 -14.31 -1.50 0.73
C SER A 72 -13.21 -0.46 0.57
N ALA A 73 -13.23 0.35 -0.48
CA ALA A 73 -12.26 1.43 -0.69
C ALA A 73 -12.50 2.59 0.28
N GLU A 74 -13.76 2.95 0.52
CA GLU A 74 -14.17 3.98 1.46
C GLU A 74 -13.86 3.56 2.90
N LEU A 75 -14.02 2.29 3.21
CA LEU A 75 -13.65 1.72 4.50
C LEU A 75 -12.14 1.82 4.74
N GLU A 76 -11.31 1.41 3.78
CA GLU A 76 -9.86 1.57 3.84
C GLU A 76 -9.46 3.05 4.02
N MET A 77 -10.13 3.95 3.31
CA MET A 77 -9.89 5.40 3.43
C MET A 77 -10.28 5.94 4.80
N THR A 78 -11.35 5.40 5.39
CA THR A 78 -11.77 5.76 6.75
C THR A 78 -10.72 5.32 7.77
N TYR A 79 -10.23 4.09 7.69
CA TYR A 79 -9.15 3.62 8.55
C TYR A 79 -7.86 4.43 8.39
N TYR A 80 -7.50 4.80 7.16
CA TYR A 80 -6.38 5.68 6.90
C TYR A 80 -6.52 7.02 7.64
N LYS A 81 -7.69 7.66 7.54
CA LYS A 81 -7.96 8.93 8.23
C LYS A 81 -7.91 8.79 9.75
N LEU A 82 -8.53 7.74 10.30
CA LEU A 82 -8.53 7.48 11.74
C LEU A 82 -7.10 7.22 12.25
N ALA A 83 -6.31 6.42 11.54
CA ALA A 83 -4.92 6.17 11.89
C ALA A 83 -4.08 7.45 11.87
N THR A 84 -4.24 8.28 10.86
CA THR A 84 -3.56 9.56 10.75
C THR A 84 -3.97 10.53 11.87
N MET A 85 -5.27 10.59 12.21
CA MET A 85 -5.77 11.38 13.34
C MET A 85 -5.23 10.88 14.69
N ALA A 86 -5.00 9.58 14.83
CA ALA A 86 -4.36 8.97 16.00
C ALA A 86 -2.83 9.20 16.05
N GLY A 87 -2.27 9.92 15.09
CA GLY A 87 -0.84 10.24 15.03
C GLY A 87 0.03 9.10 14.50
N ILE A 88 -0.55 8.10 13.85
CA ILE A 88 0.19 7.04 13.14
C ILE A 88 0.70 7.61 11.82
N ASN A 89 1.99 7.41 11.56
CA ASN A 89 2.63 7.86 10.32
C ASN A 89 2.26 6.94 9.17
N MET A 90 1.23 7.33 8.41
CA MET A 90 0.74 6.57 7.26
C MET A 90 1.27 7.15 5.96
N MET A 91 1.53 6.27 4.99
CA MET A 91 1.83 6.72 3.64
C MET A 91 0.64 7.45 3.02
N PRO A 92 0.85 8.55 2.26
CA PRO A 92 -0.23 9.29 1.61
C PRO A 92 -1.15 8.36 0.83
N SER A 93 -2.43 8.45 1.10
CA SER A 93 -3.45 7.59 0.52
C SER A 93 -4.66 8.41 0.08
N MET A 94 -5.34 7.94 -0.98
CA MET A 94 -6.51 8.61 -1.54
C MET A 94 -7.48 7.61 -2.16
N LEU A 95 -8.71 8.06 -2.40
CA LEU A 95 -9.63 7.35 -3.29
C LEU A 95 -9.29 7.67 -4.74
N TYR A 96 -9.26 6.66 -5.56
CA TYR A 96 -9.02 6.74 -7.00
C TYR A 96 -10.22 6.16 -7.74
N SER A 97 -10.97 7.01 -8.44
CA SER A 97 -12.22 6.61 -9.10
C SER A 97 -11.95 6.17 -10.53
N VAL A 98 -12.41 4.98 -10.89
CA VAL A 98 -12.33 4.40 -12.23
C VAL A 98 -13.63 3.69 -12.54
N ASP A 99 -14.18 3.90 -13.73
CA ASP A 99 -15.44 3.29 -14.19
C ASP A 99 -16.60 3.47 -13.18
N GLY A 100 -16.64 4.63 -12.49
CA GLY A 100 -17.67 4.94 -11.49
C GLY A 100 -17.49 4.22 -10.15
N ASN A 101 -16.44 3.44 -9.97
CA ASN A 101 -16.10 2.77 -8.71
C ASN A 101 -14.90 3.40 -8.04
N ASN A 102 -14.93 3.45 -6.72
CA ASN A 102 -13.81 3.91 -5.92
C ASN A 102 -12.85 2.76 -5.61
N HIS A 103 -11.57 3.08 -5.69
CA HIS A 103 -10.46 2.20 -5.35
C HIS A 103 -9.57 2.91 -4.33
N PHE A 104 -8.88 2.15 -3.48
CA PHE A 104 -7.94 2.72 -2.50
C PHE A 104 -6.54 2.73 -3.09
N LEU A 105 -5.96 3.92 -3.21
CA LEU A 105 -4.61 4.14 -3.73
C LEU A 105 -3.70 4.61 -2.59
N THR A 106 -2.63 3.88 -2.31
CA THR A 106 -1.65 4.25 -1.30
C THR A 106 -0.25 4.31 -1.88
N ARG A 107 0.52 5.35 -1.52
CA ARG A 107 1.91 5.49 -1.95
C ARG A 107 2.77 4.41 -1.32
N ARG A 108 3.70 3.86 -2.08
CA ARG A 108 4.61 2.82 -1.59
C ARG A 108 5.72 3.43 -0.75
N PHE A 109 5.95 2.88 0.44
CA PHE A 109 7.03 3.28 1.35
C PHE A 109 8.39 2.68 0.92
N ASP A 110 8.38 1.58 0.17
CA ASP A 110 9.60 0.90 -0.28
C ASP A 110 10.19 1.50 -1.58
N ARG A 111 9.79 2.73 -1.91
CA ARG A 111 10.29 3.50 -3.06
C ARG A 111 10.65 4.92 -2.66
N ASN A 112 11.82 5.38 -3.07
CA ASN A 112 12.27 6.75 -2.89
C ASN A 112 12.90 7.25 -4.19
N GLY A 113 12.26 8.21 -4.87
CA GLY A 113 12.72 8.74 -6.15
C GLY A 113 12.98 7.66 -7.21
N GLY A 114 12.10 6.65 -7.30
CA GLY A 114 12.26 5.50 -8.21
C GLY A 114 13.21 4.40 -7.70
N LYS A 115 14.03 4.66 -6.71
CA LYS A 115 14.93 3.66 -6.11
C LYS A 115 14.16 2.75 -5.16
N LYS A 116 14.44 1.45 -5.23
CA LYS A 116 13.88 0.47 -4.30
C LYS A 116 14.62 0.55 -2.96
N ILE A 117 13.86 0.71 -1.87
CA ILE A 117 14.36 0.60 -0.51
C ILE A 117 14.25 -0.87 -0.09
N HIS A 118 15.32 -1.42 0.47
CA HIS A 118 15.30 -2.78 0.99
C HIS A 118 14.30 -2.86 2.15
N THR A 119 13.39 -3.81 2.07
CA THR A 119 12.36 -4.05 3.09
C THR A 119 12.25 -5.53 3.40
N GLN A 120 12.04 -5.84 4.68
CA GLN A 120 11.80 -7.20 5.14
C GLN A 120 10.59 -7.22 6.07
N THR A 121 9.85 -8.32 6.05
CA THR A 121 8.78 -8.55 7.03
C THR A 121 9.38 -8.90 8.39
N LEU A 122 8.64 -8.62 9.45
CA LEU A 122 9.04 -9.04 10.79
C LEU A 122 9.28 -10.56 10.85
N ALA A 123 8.41 -11.34 10.24
CA ALA A 123 8.54 -12.81 10.18
C ALA A 123 9.82 -13.28 9.49
N ALA A 124 10.36 -12.50 8.54
CA ALA A 124 11.65 -12.81 7.91
C ALA A 124 12.85 -12.49 8.82
N ILE A 125 12.70 -11.51 9.72
CA ILE A 125 13.76 -11.08 10.65
C ILE A 125 13.68 -11.89 11.96
N TYR A 126 12.47 -12.13 12.45
CA TYR A 126 12.20 -12.77 13.72
C TYR A 126 10.97 -13.70 13.61
N PRO A 127 11.13 -14.92 13.11
CA PRO A 127 10.03 -15.84 12.82
C PRO A 127 9.17 -16.20 14.04
N ASP A 128 9.77 -16.19 15.23
CA ASP A 128 9.14 -16.60 16.48
C ASP A 128 8.37 -15.48 17.18
N ALA A 129 8.21 -14.32 16.55
CA ALA A 129 7.44 -13.21 17.13
C ALA A 129 5.94 -13.43 16.88
N GLU A 130 5.24 -13.90 17.91
CA GLU A 130 3.80 -14.22 17.88
C GLU A 130 2.94 -13.22 18.66
N SER A 131 3.56 -12.28 19.39
CA SER A 131 2.84 -11.30 20.19
C SER A 131 3.36 -9.87 19.98
N TYR A 132 2.52 -8.90 20.36
CA TYR A 132 2.89 -7.48 20.28
C TYR A 132 4.02 -7.11 21.24
N GLU A 133 4.10 -7.75 22.41
CA GLU A 133 5.19 -7.56 23.37
C GLU A 133 6.51 -8.04 22.78
N GLN A 134 6.49 -9.16 22.06
CA GLN A 134 7.66 -9.68 21.34
C GLN A 134 8.08 -8.72 20.23
N LEU A 135 7.15 -8.14 19.47
CA LEU A 135 7.43 -7.10 18.48
C LEU A 135 8.19 -5.91 19.09
N ILE A 136 7.70 -5.37 20.21
CA ILE A 136 8.37 -4.27 20.91
C ILE A 136 9.76 -4.70 21.42
N SER A 137 9.90 -5.95 21.90
CA SER A 137 11.19 -6.50 22.29
C SER A 137 12.17 -6.58 21.10
N VAL A 138 11.68 -6.95 19.92
CA VAL A 138 12.49 -6.97 18.68
C VAL A 138 12.99 -5.58 18.32
N CYS A 139 12.16 -4.54 18.42
CA CYS A 139 12.59 -3.15 18.19
C CYS A 139 13.79 -2.77 19.06
N ARG A 140 13.76 -3.16 20.35
CA ARG A 140 14.88 -2.94 21.26
C ARG A 140 16.12 -3.76 20.90
N LYS A 141 15.97 -5.04 20.52
CA LYS A 141 17.07 -5.91 20.06
C LYS A 141 17.75 -5.34 18.80
N LEU A 142 16.94 -4.78 17.88
CA LEU A 142 17.43 -4.11 16.68
C LEU A 142 18.03 -2.72 16.97
N ARG A 143 17.94 -2.24 18.22
CA ARG A 143 18.42 -0.91 18.64
C ARG A 143 17.81 0.23 17.82
N LEU A 144 16.51 0.10 17.53
CA LEU A 144 15.79 1.17 16.84
C LEU A 144 15.75 2.43 17.73
N PRO A 145 15.75 3.63 17.14
CA PRO A 145 15.52 4.87 17.87
C PRO A 145 14.21 4.85 18.65
N ASP A 146 14.15 5.55 19.77
CA ASP A 146 12.93 5.62 20.61
C ASP A 146 11.71 6.11 19.84
N ALA A 147 11.90 7.05 18.91
CA ALA A 147 10.84 7.55 18.05
C ALA A 147 10.22 6.43 17.18
N ASP A 148 11.05 5.54 16.64
CA ASP A 148 10.59 4.41 15.83
C ASP A 148 9.90 3.36 16.69
N CYS A 149 10.40 3.10 17.91
CA CYS A 149 9.74 2.22 18.87
C CYS A 149 8.36 2.74 19.28
N GLN A 150 8.23 4.06 19.47
CA GLN A 150 6.95 4.72 19.77
C GLN A 150 5.99 4.61 18.57
N GLU A 151 6.49 4.75 17.36
CA GLU A 151 5.67 4.58 16.15
C GLU A 151 5.15 3.16 16.01
N VAL A 152 5.99 2.15 16.21
CA VAL A 152 5.58 0.74 16.25
C VAL A 152 4.51 0.52 17.31
N PHE A 153 4.65 1.11 18.51
CA PHE A 153 3.65 1.02 19.56
C PHE A 153 2.31 1.64 19.15
N ARG A 154 2.32 2.82 18.52
CA ARG A 154 1.10 3.46 17.99
C ARG A 154 0.40 2.58 16.95
N CYS A 155 1.16 2.00 16.02
CA CYS A 155 0.62 1.08 15.02
C CYS A 155 -0.06 -0.13 15.67
N VAL A 156 0.57 -0.74 16.67
CA VAL A 156 0.04 -1.89 17.42
C VAL A 156 -1.23 -1.51 18.18
N ALA A 157 -1.23 -0.40 18.89
CA ALA A 157 -2.40 0.08 19.63
C ALA A 157 -3.58 0.36 18.68
N GLY A 158 -3.32 0.95 17.50
CA GLY A 158 -4.34 1.18 16.46
C GLY A 158 -4.94 -0.11 15.91
N MET A 159 -4.13 -1.16 15.74
CA MET A 159 -4.63 -2.49 15.31
C MET A 159 -5.44 -3.18 16.40
N GLY A 160 -5.10 -3.03 17.68
CA GLY A 160 -5.83 -3.61 18.80
C GLY A 160 -7.28 -3.12 18.91
N TYR A 161 -7.55 -1.89 18.50
CA TYR A 161 -8.92 -1.35 18.43
C TYR A 161 -9.80 -2.07 17.39
N GLN A 162 -9.21 -2.62 16.33
CA GLN A 162 -9.96 -3.38 15.31
C GLN A 162 -10.33 -4.79 15.79
N GLY A 163 -9.53 -5.38 16.68
CA GLY A 163 -9.79 -6.72 17.23
C GLY A 163 -10.93 -6.78 18.25
N LEU A 164 -11.27 -5.66 18.88
CA LEU A 164 -12.33 -5.59 19.89
C LEU A 164 -13.74 -5.43 19.28
N SER A 165 -13.85 -5.04 18.01
CA SER A 165 -15.14 -4.85 17.33
C SER A 165 -15.64 -6.12 16.61
N SER A 166 -14.83 -7.17 16.51
CA SER A 166 -15.21 -8.44 15.85
C SER A 166 -15.53 -9.58 16.82
N GLY A 167 -15.57 -9.31 18.10
CA GLY A 167 -15.92 -10.26 19.16
C GLY A 167 -17.24 -9.92 19.87
N GLY A 168 -18.34 -9.89 19.11
CA GLY A 168 -19.68 -9.68 19.65
C GLY A 168 -20.67 -10.52 18.86
N ASP A 169 -20.97 -11.69 19.39
CA ASP A 169 -22.13 -12.59 19.20
C ASP A 169 -22.58 -12.92 17.77
#